data_7efa19334d991bd47231bffc585064fb
#
_entry.id   7efa19334d991bd47231bffc585064fb
#
_cell.length_a   1.000
_cell.length_b   1.000
_cell.length_c   1.000
_cell.angle_alpha   90.00
_cell.angle_beta   90.00
_cell.angle_gamma   90.00
#
_symmetry.space_group_name_H-M   'P 1'
#
loop_
_entity.id
_entity.type
_entity.pdbx_description
1 polymer ?
#
loop_
_entity_poly.entity_id
_entity_poly.type
_entity_poly.pdbx_seq_one_letter_code
_entity_poly.pdbx_strand_id
1 'polypeptide(L)'
;MANALKGKTLTTMTVILPNEEVAAELMDVANGHFEFMQEKSYQDGPLKLIQYYISSGPEWKESASFLDGKTPEKTGRVVMTLVEIYETEDGLHHHWIESKEHHQILEDLLEEVGGEIQIYSFQKIIQSLWD
;
A
#
# COMPACT_ATOMS: atom_id res chain seq x y z
N MET A 1 -23.29 1.08 -10.01
CA MET A 1 -24.02 0.59 -8.83
C MET A 1 -23.13 0.55 -7.61
N ALA A 2 -23.72 0.79 -6.45
CA ALA A 2 -22.99 0.63 -5.20
C ALA A 2 -22.40 -0.78 -5.13
N ASN A 3 -21.29 -0.95 -4.42
CA ASN A 3 -20.56 -2.21 -4.28
C ASN A 3 -19.81 -2.68 -5.54
N ALA A 4 -19.43 -1.74 -6.42
CA ALA A 4 -18.65 -2.09 -7.60
C ALA A 4 -17.38 -2.86 -7.29
N LEU A 5 -16.76 -2.60 -6.12
CA LEU A 5 -15.53 -3.29 -5.70
C LEU A 5 -15.80 -4.55 -4.86
N LYS A 6 -17.05 -4.81 -4.51
CA LYS A 6 -17.38 -5.99 -3.71
C LYS A 6 -16.96 -7.27 -4.42
N GLY A 7 -16.29 -8.14 -3.70
CA GLY A 7 -15.76 -9.39 -4.25
C GLY A 7 -14.39 -9.29 -4.92
N LYS A 8 -13.90 -8.07 -5.11
CA LYS A 8 -12.56 -7.87 -5.67
C LYS A 8 -11.49 -8.18 -4.62
N THR A 9 -10.27 -8.39 -5.08
CA THR A 9 -9.16 -8.81 -4.23
C THR A 9 -8.27 -7.63 -3.87
N LEU A 10 -7.99 -7.48 -2.59
CA LEU A 10 -7.24 -6.37 -2.03
C LEU A 10 -5.94 -6.84 -1.39
N THR A 11 -4.88 -6.08 -1.59
CA THR A 11 -3.68 -6.17 -0.77
C THR A 11 -3.34 -4.79 -0.23
N THR A 12 -2.90 -4.74 1.01
CA THR A 12 -2.37 -3.52 1.62
C THR A 12 -0.99 -3.77 2.17
N MET A 13 -0.16 -2.75 2.12
CA MET A 13 1.18 -2.78 2.68
C MET A 13 1.37 -1.48 3.45
N THR A 14 1.64 -1.60 4.74
CA THR A 14 1.91 -0.43 5.58
C THR A 14 3.35 -0.50 6.04
N VAL A 15 4.09 0.59 5.80
CA VAL A 15 5.46 0.72 6.29
C VAL A 15 5.52 1.89 7.26
N ILE A 16 6.33 1.72 8.31
CA ILE A 16 6.59 2.77 9.29
C ILE A 16 8.08 3.06 9.24
N LEU A 17 8.40 4.33 9.00
CA LEU A 17 9.76 4.77 8.75
C LEU A 17 10.23 5.70 9.87
N PRO A 18 11.51 5.68 10.24
CA PRO A 18 11.99 6.43 11.40
C PRO A 18 11.83 7.94 11.31
N ASN A 19 11.82 8.52 10.09
CA ASN A 19 11.72 9.97 9.92
C ASN A 19 11.35 10.32 8.47
N GLU A 20 11.16 11.61 8.22
CA GLU A 20 10.78 12.11 6.90
C GLU A 20 11.88 11.96 5.84
N GLU A 21 13.13 12.02 6.24
CA GLU A 21 14.25 11.84 5.33
C GLU A 21 14.25 10.43 4.74
N VAL A 22 14.05 9.42 5.58
CA VAL A 22 13.95 8.04 5.13
C VAL A 22 12.69 7.82 4.28
N ALA A 23 11.59 8.52 4.61
CA ALA A 23 10.38 8.45 3.80
C ALA A 23 10.64 8.97 2.37
N ALA A 24 11.46 10.01 2.22
CA ALA A 24 11.85 10.51 0.90
C ALA A 24 12.68 9.46 0.13
N GLU A 25 13.58 8.75 0.81
CA GLU A 25 14.33 7.65 0.20
C GLU A 25 13.40 6.53 -0.27
N LEU A 26 12.40 6.21 0.54
CA LEU A 26 11.43 5.19 0.17
C LEU A 26 10.65 5.59 -1.07
N MET A 27 10.38 6.89 -1.27
CA MET A 27 9.69 7.34 -2.47
C MET A 27 10.47 7.06 -3.75
N ASP A 28 11.79 7.05 -3.70
CA ASP A 28 12.60 6.66 -4.87
C ASP A 28 12.35 5.19 -5.22
N VAL A 29 12.27 4.32 -4.22
CA VAL A 29 11.91 2.91 -4.41
C VAL A 29 10.48 2.78 -4.93
N ALA A 30 9.56 3.54 -4.36
CA ALA A 30 8.16 3.54 -4.76
C ALA A 30 7.97 4.02 -6.19
N ASN A 31 8.75 5.01 -6.63
CA ASN A 31 8.70 5.50 -8.01
C ASN A 31 9.14 4.43 -9.00
N GLY A 32 10.16 3.64 -8.66
CA GLY A 32 10.58 2.50 -9.47
C GLY A 32 9.47 1.45 -9.58
N HIS A 33 8.81 1.17 -8.48
CA HIS A 33 7.67 0.26 -8.46
C HIS A 33 6.48 0.82 -9.27
N PHE A 34 6.24 2.11 -9.18
CA PHE A 34 5.18 2.76 -9.96
C PHE A 34 5.40 2.60 -11.46
N GLU A 35 6.63 2.82 -11.94
CA GLU A 35 6.98 2.60 -13.34
C GLU A 35 6.74 1.15 -13.76
N PHE A 36 7.16 0.22 -12.91
CA PHE A 36 6.89 -1.20 -13.12
C PHE A 36 5.39 -1.48 -13.22
N MET A 37 4.59 -0.89 -12.33
CA MET A 37 3.14 -1.07 -12.34
C MET A 37 2.51 -0.52 -13.62
N GLN A 38 2.97 0.64 -14.08
CA GLN A 38 2.48 1.22 -15.34
C GLN A 38 2.77 0.32 -16.54
N GLU A 39 3.96 -0.28 -16.56
CA GLU A 39 4.39 -1.10 -17.69
C GLU A 39 3.80 -2.51 -17.67
N LYS A 40 3.70 -3.11 -16.48
CA LYS A 40 3.38 -4.54 -16.35
C LYS A 40 1.97 -4.86 -15.92
N SER A 41 1.20 -3.90 -15.43
CA SER A 41 -0.15 -4.18 -14.96
C SER A 41 -1.12 -4.37 -16.13
N TYR A 42 -2.06 -5.28 -15.94
CA TYR A 42 -3.11 -5.53 -16.93
C TYR A 42 -4.23 -4.49 -16.74
N GLN A 43 -4.73 -3.96 -17.85
CA GLN A 43 -5.79 -2.95 -17.85
C GLN A 43 -7.17 -3.57 -18.08
N ASP A 44 -7.23 -4.82 -18.48
CA ASP A 44 -8.47 -5.55 -18.67
C ASP A 44 -8.27 -7.04 -18.41
N GLY A 45 -9.37 -7.78 -18.43
CA GLY A 45 -9.34 -9.22 -18.25
C GLY A 45 -9.22 -9.64 -16.77
N PRO A 46 -9.06 -10.95 -16.52
CA PRO A 46 -9.09 -11.48 -15.14
C PRO A 46 -7.88 -11.08 -14.30
N LEU A 47 -6.78 -10.66 -14.90
CA LEU A 47 -5.59 -10.23 -14.15
C LEU A 47 -5.54 -8.71 -13.94
N LYS A 48 -6.61 -7.99 -14.28
CA LYS A 48 -6.67 -6.53 -14.25
C LYS A 48 -6.37 -5.95 -12.86
N LEU A 49 -5.52 -4.92 -12.87
CA LEU A 49 -5.35 -4.04 -11.71
C LEU A 49 -6.40 -2.94 -11.79
N ILE A 50 -7.26 -2.87 -10.79
CA ILE A 50 -8.36 -1.88 -10.76
C ILE A 50 -7.90 -0.55 -10.21
N GLN A 51 -7.20 -0.58 -9.07
CA GLN A 51 -6.71 0.62 -8.40
C GLN A 51 -5.34 0.37 -7.77
N TYR A 52 -4.54 1.41 -7.76
CA TYR A 52 -3.23 1.44 -7.12
C TYR A 52 -3.02 2.84 -6.56
N TYR A 53 -2.74 2.94 -5.27
CA TYR A 53 -2.40 4.24 -4.68
C TYR A 53 -1.53 4.07 -3.45
N ILE A 54 -0.75 5.11 -3.18
CA ILE A 54 0.09 5.20 -1.99
C ILE A 54 -0.28 6.47 -1.26
N SER A 55 -0.38 6.38 0.06
CA SER A 55 -0.58 7.53 0.93
C SER A 55 0.56 7.64 1.93
N SER A 56 0.78 8.83 2.45
CA SER A 56 1.81 9.09 3.44
C SER A 56 1.30 10.09 4.47
N GLY A 57 1.64 9.86 5.72
CA GLY A 57 1.27 10.75 6.80
C GLY A 57 2.07 10.47 8.05
N PRO A 58 1.91 11.31 9.07
CA PRO A 58 2.63 11.12 10.32
C PRO A 58 2.05 9.94 11.11
N GLU A 59 2.90 9.32 11.91
CA GLU A 59 2.42 8.41 12.95
C GLU A 59 2.02 9.26 14.16
N TRP A 60 0.83 9.01 14.68
CA TRP A 60 0.30 9.72 15.82
C TRP A 60 0.52 8.92 17.11
N LYS A 61 0.83 9.61 18.22
CA LYS A 61 1.01 8.95 19.52
C LYS A 61 -0.29 8.35 20.04
N GLU A 62 -1.41 9.01 19.75
CA GLU A 62 -2.70 8.59 20.29
C GLU A 62 -3.83 8.90 19.31
N SER A 63 -4.10 7.95 18.41
CA SER A 63 -5.11 8.14 17.37
C SER A 63 -6.52 8.34 17.91
N ALA A 64 -6.81 7.79 19.08
CA ALA A 64 -8.16 7.91 19.68
C ALA A 64 -8.58 9.36 19.92
N SER A 65 -7.62 10.28 20.04
CA SER A 65 -7.91 11.72 20.23
C SER A 65 -8.71 12.30 19.07
N PHE A 66 -8.65 11.71 17.86
CA PHE A 66 -9.45 12.17 16.73
C PHE A 66 -10.95 12.05 16.99
N LEU A 67 -11.36 11.08 17.79
CA LEU A 67 -12.77 10.89 18.15
C LEU A 67 -13.31 12.06 18.98
N ASP A 68 -12.42 12.76 19.68
CA ASP A 68 -12.77 13.94 20.49
C ASP A 68 -12.53 15.24 19.73
N GLY A 69 -12.24 15.18 18.44
CA GLY A 69 -11.95 16.35 17.63
C GLY A 69 -10.60 16.98 17.89
N LYS A 70 -9.69 16.27 18.56
CA LYS A 70 -8.36 16.77 18.89
C LYS A 70 -7.32 16.19 17.95
N THR A 71 -6.22 16.92 17.77
CA THR A 71 -5.08 16.45 17.01
C THR A 71 -4.02 15.96 17.99
N PRO A 72 -3.68 14.66 17.99
CA PRO A 72 -2.66 14.14 18.88
C PRO A 72 -1.25 14.59 18.47
N GLU A 73 -0.27 14.32 19.32
CA GLU A 73 1.12 14.59 19.00
C GLU A 73 1.66 13.56 18.01
N LYS A 74 2.60 13.99 17.19
CA LYS A 74 3.32 13.11 16.26
C LYS A 74 4.44 12.39 16.99
N THR A 75 4.75 11.16 16.57
CA THR A 75 5.90 10.41 17.10
C THR A 75 7.22 10.81 16.45
N GLY A 76 7.17 11.43 15.28
CA GLY A 76 8.34 11.70 14.45
C GLY A 76 8.52 10.64 13.35
N ARG A 77 7.82 9.51 13.46
CA ARG A 77 7.85 8.48 12.41
C ARG A 77 6.83 8.78 11.34
N VAL A 78 7.03 8.21 10.17
CA VAL A 78 6.15 8.40 9.00
C VAL A 78 5.51 7.06 8.65
N VAL A 79 4.22 7.08 8.37
CA VAL A 79 3.47 5.90 7.94
C VAL A 79 3.13 6.06 6.46
N MET A 80 3.47 5.06 5.66
CA MET A 80 3.08 5.02 4.25
C MET A 80 2.27 3.76 4.00
N THR A 81 1.17 3.89 3.27
CA THR A 81 0.29 2.78 2.98
C THR A 81 0.10 2.65 1.47
N LEU A 82 0.38 1.45 0.97
CA LEU A 82 0.11 1.07 -0.42
C LEU A 82 -1.18 0.26 -0.44
N VAL A 83 -2.05 0.58 -1.38
CA VAL A 83 -3.28 -0.20 -1.62
C VAL A 83 -3.33 -0.59 -3.08
N GLU A 84 -3.59 -1.86 -3.35
CA GLU A 84 -3.79 -2.39 -4.69
C GLU A 84 -5.04 -3.24 -4.70
N ILE A 85 -5.87 -3.05 -5.72
CA ILE A 85 -7.12 -3.79 -5.88
C ILE A 85 -7.10 -4.46 -7.25
N TYR A 86 -7.31 -5.78 -7.25
CA TYR A 86 -7.30 -6.62 -8.44
C TYR A 86 -8.67 -7.21 -8.71
N GLU A 87 -8.95 -7.44 -9.98
CA GLU A 87 -10.19 -8.08 -10.42
C GLU A 87 -10.38 -9.45 -9.78
N THR A 88 -9.28 -10.24 -9.69
CA THR A 88 -9.30 -11.60 -9.14
C THR A 88 -8.08 -11.88 -8.28
N GLU A 89 -8.15 -12.96 -7.51
CA GLU A 89 -6.99 -13.46 -6.75
C GLU A 89 -5.82 -13.81 -7.68
N ASP A 90 -6.11 -14.32 -8.87
CA ASP A 90 -5.08 -14.68 -9.83
C ASP A 90 -4.28 -13.45 -10.27
N GLY A 91 -4.94 -12.32 -10.42
CA GLY A 91 -4.27 -11.06 -10.75
C GLY A 91 -3.27 -10.66 -9.69
N LEU A 92 -3.67 -10.73 -8.43
CA LEU A 92 -2.77 -10.41 -7.31
C LEU A 92 -1.63 -11.43 -7.20
N HIS A 93 -1.94 -12.71 -7.37
CA HIS A 93 -0.93 -13.76 -7.32
C HIS A 93 0.15 -13.55 -8.40
N HIS A 94 -0.30 -13.25 -9.61
CA HIS A 94 0.60 -12.91 -10.72
C HIS A 94 1.47 -11.71 -10.38
N HIS A 95 0.87 -10.66 -9.80
CA HIS A 95 1.61 -9.47 -9.37
C HIS A 95 2.71 -9.81 -8.37
N TRP A 96 2.41 -10.61 -7.34
CA TRP A 96 3.41 -10.99 -6.35
C TRP A 96 4.61 -11.69 -6.97
N ILE A 97 4.37 -12.57 -7.93
CA ILE A 97 5.44 -13.27 -8.64
C ILE A 97 6.28 -12.29 -9.47
N GLU A 98 5.63 -11.43 -10.23
CA GLU A 98 6.30 -10.46 -11.12
C GLU A 98 7.05 -9.37 -10.35
N SER A 99 6.58 -8.99 -9.17
CA SER A 99 7.15 -7.90 -8.40
C SER A 99 8.18 -8.32 -7.35
N LYS A 100 8.57 -9.57 -7.35
CA LYS A 100 9.47 -10.13 -6.33
C LYS A 100 10.74 -9.32 -6.11
N GLU A 101 11.38 -8.88 -7.19
CA GLU A 101 12.61 -8.09 -7.10
C GLU A 101 12.38 -6.72 -6.46
N HIS A 102 11.26 -6.07 -6.80
CA HIS A 102 10.90 -4.78 -6.22
C HIS A 102 10.61 -4.91 -4.73
N HIS A 103 9.96 -6.00 -4.34
CA HIS A 103 9.69 -6.27 -2.94
C HIS A 103 10.99 -6.49 -2.15
N GLN A 104 11.95 -7.18 -2.74
CA GLN A 104 13.25 -7.42 -2.11
C GLN A 104 14.01 -6.11 -1.89
N ILE A 105 13.97 -5.20 -2.87
CA ILE A 105 14.59 -3.87 -2.75
C ILE A 105 13.97 -3.12 -1.56
N LEU A 106 12.65 -3.18 -1.43
CA LEU A 106 11.94 -2.55 -0.31
C LEU A 106 12.37 -3.16 1.03
N GLU A 107 12.41 -4.48 1.14
CA GLU A 107 12.80 -5.14 2.38
C GLU A 107 14.23 -4.82 2.77
N ASP A 108 15.14 -4.78 1.80
CA ASP A 108 16.54 -4.44 2.06
C ASP A 108 16.65 -3.00 2.60
N LEU A 109 15.92 -2.06 2.03
CA LEU A 109 15.91 -0.69 2.52
C LEU A 109 15.37 -0.62 3.94
N LEU A 110 14.24 -1.29 4.21
CA LEU A 110 13.62 -1.28 5.54
C LEU A 110 14.54 -1.86 6.60
N GLU A 111 15.25 -2.92 6.28
CA GLU A 111 16.23 -3.51 7.20
C GLU A 111 17.36 -2.54 7.49
N GLU A 112 17.88 -1.87 6.46
CA GLU A 112 18.97 -0.91 6.58
C GLU A 112 18.62 0.28 7.47
N VAL A 113 17.38 0.81 7.33
CA VAL A 113 16.96 2.03 8.03
C VAL A 113 16.19 1.78 9.32
N GLY A 114 15.93 0.53 9.66
CA GLY A 114 15.15 0.19 10.84
C GLY A 114 13.66 0.46 10.69
N GLY A 115 13.14 0.31 9.48
CA GLY A 115 11.71 0.46 9.20
C GLY A 115 10.92 -0.80 9.57
N GLU A 116 9.62 -0.65 9.66
CA GLU A 116 8.68 -1.74 9.93
C GLU A 116 7.76 -1.91 8.72
N ILE A 117 7.32 -3.15 8.48
CA ILE A 117 6.39 -3.44 7.39
C ILE A 117 5.34 -4.43 7.85
N GLN A 118 4.10 -4.21 7.42
CA GLN A 118 3.02 -5.16 7.56
C GLN A 118 2.28 -5.28 6.24
N ILE A 119 2.03 -6.51 5.82
CA ILE A 119 1.34 -6.83 4.58
C ILE A 119 0.09 -7.64 4.93
N TYR A 120 -1.05 -7.19 4.42
CA TYR A 120 -2.30 -7.93 4.50
C TYR A 120 -2.78 -8.16 3.08
N SER A 121 -2.68 -9.41 2.62
CA SER A 121 -2.89 -9.74 1.23
C SER A 121 -4.03 -10.72 1.03
N PHE A 122 -4.54 -10.79 -0.21
CA PHE A 122 -5.63 -11.68 -0.58
C PHE A 122 -6.90 -11.48 0.25
N GLN A 123 -7.15 -10.23 0.65
CA GLN A 123 -8.40 -9.90 1.30
C GLN A 123 -9.48 -9.69 0.25
N LYS A 124 -10.69 -10.08 0.59
CA LYS A 124 -11.84 -9.88 -0.29
C LYS A 124 -12.64 -8.67 0.19
N ILE A 125 -12.91 -7.76 -0.71
CA ILE A 125 -13.71 -6.58 -0.37
C ILE A 125 -15.15 -7.04 -0.14
N ILE A 126 -15.66 -6.78 1.05
CA ILE A 126 -17.00 -7.23 1.43
C ILE A 126 -18.05 -6.14 1.30
N GLN A 127 -17.63 -4.89 1.25
CA GLN A 127 -18.50 -3.72 1.14
C GLN A 127 -17.80 -2.60 0.41
N SER A 128 -18.48 -1.92 -0.48
CA SER A 128 -18.00 -0.68 -1.08
C SER A 128 -19.18 0.25 -1.32
N LEU A 129 -18.93 1.56 -1.22
CA LEU A 129 -19.92 2.59 -1.56
C LEU A 129 -19.56 3.15 -2.92
N TRP A 130 -20.57 3.55 -3.65
CA TRP A 130 -20.47 4.20 -4.94
C TRP A 130 -19.84 3.30 -6.01
N ASP A 131 -20.00 3.73 -7.22
CA ASP A 131 -19.42 3.03 -8.39
C ASP A 131 -18.19 3.76 -8.89
#